data_ff44541c0e213c6458b6a37346837b86
#
_entry.id   ff44541c0e213c6458b6a37346837b86
#
_cell.length_a   1.000
_cell.length_b   1.000
_cell.length_c   1.000
_cell.angle_alpha   90.00
_cell.angle_beta   90.00
_cell.angle_gamma   90.00
#
_symmetry.space_group_name_H-M   'P 1'
#
loop_
_entity.id
_entity.type
_entity.pdbx_description
1 polymer ?
#
loop_
_entity_poly.entity_id
_entity_poly.type
_entity_poly.pdbx_seq_one_letter_code
_entity_poly.pdbx_strand_id
1 'polypeptide(L)'
;MTKQKLELTWIGKHKRPKLEARILLEDPEKSYHAKVRSESAAFDNRLIFGDNLLALKALEQEFTGEVKCVFIDPPYNTGSAFTHYDDGLEHSIWLGLMRDRLEIIKRLLSDDGSLWITIDDNEAHYLKVLCDEVFGRGNFVANGVWEKRTSRENRRVFSFNHDHLLIYSKNKASFEKTRNPLGLNQEVLSRYKNPDNDPRGPWQSVSANAQAGHATSSQFYTLTLPSGREIDPPKGRCWLYTKEKMEQEVLAGNIWFGWK
;
A
#
# COMPACT_ATOMS: atom_id res chain seq x y z
N MET A 1 -8.57 -31.40 4.95
CA MET A 1 -9.39 -30.56 4.07
C MET A 1 -8.46 -29.96 3.02
N THR A 2 -8.61 -30.28 1.76
CA THR A 2 -7.91 -29.64 0.64
C THR A 2 -8.33 -28.17 0.60
N LYS A 3 -7.38 -27.25 0.75
CA LYS A 3 -7.65 -25.82 0.61
C LYS A 3 -8.15 -25.58 -0.83
N GLN A 4 -9.39 -25.18 -0.98
CA GLN A 4 -9.89 -24.72 -2.28
C GLN A 4 -9.10 -23.48 -2.72
N LYS A 5 -8.58 -23.52 -3.94
CA LYS A 5 -7.81 -22.43 -4.55
C LYS A 5 -8.69 -21.74 -5.57
N LEU A 6 -8.87 -20.42 -5.42
CA LEU A 6 -9.43 -19.59 -6.48
C LEU A 6 -8.38 -19.41 -7.56
N GLU A 7 -8.76 -19.61 -8.81
CA GLU A 7 -7.89 -19.45 -9.97
C GLU A 7 -8.59 -18.63 -11.04
N LEU A 8 -7.91 -17.60 -11.55
CA LEU A 8 -8.32 -16.87 -12.74
C LEU A 8 -7.87 -17.66 -13.97
N THR A 9 -8.78 -17.97 -14.88
CA THR A 9 -8.43 -18.65 -16.12
C THR A 9 -8.79 -17.84 -17.35
N TRP A 10 -7.98 -17.92 -18.40
CA TRP A 10 -8.18 -17.24 -19.68
C TRP A 10 -7.59 -18.04 -20.83
N ILE A 11 -7.99 -17.72 -22.06
CA ILE A 11 -7.45 -18.37 -23.27
C ILE A 11 -5.96 -18.06 -23.38
N GLY A 12 -5.15 -19.12 -23.46
CA GLY A 12 -3.69 -18.98 -23.55
C GLY A 12 -2.93 -18.83 -22.22
N LYS A 13 -3.60 -18.96 -21.05
CA LYS A 13 -2.93 -18.90 -19.74
C LYS A 13 -1.67 -19.78 -19.64
N HIS A 14 -1.68 -20.95 -20.24
CA HIS A 14 -0.55 -21.89 -20.19
C HIS A 14 0.52 -21.64 -21.27
N LYS A 15 0.26 -20.74 -22.23
CA LYS A 15 1.26 -20.35 -23.22
C LYS A 15 2.27 -19.42 -22.56
N ARG A 16 3.53 -19.83 -22.59
CA ARG A 16 4.66 -19.04 -22.06
C ARG A 16 5.57 -18.61 -23.21
N PRO A 17 6.00 -17.35 -23.27
CA PRO A 17 6.99 -16.93 -24.23
C PRO A 17 8.31 -17.64 -23.96
N LYS A 18 8.99 -18.08 -25.02
CA LYS A 18 10.39 -18.50 -24.92
C LYS A 18 11.25 -17.25 -24.77
N LEU A 19 11.77 -17.05 -23.57
CA LEU A 19 12.68 -15.94 -23.30
C LEU A 19 14.09 -16.37 -23.65
N GLU A 20 14.69 -15.70 -24.62
CA GLU A 20 16.11 -15.84 -24.92
C GLU A 20 16.94 -15.20 -23.82
N ALA A 21 18.08 -15.81 -23.50
CA ALA A 21 19.03 -15.19 -22.61
C ALA A 21 19.61 -13.93 -23.29
N ARG A 22 19.47 -12.81 -22.59
CA ARG A 22 20.03 -11.52 -23.02
C ARG A 22 20.96 -11.00 -21.93
N ILE A 23 21.96 -10.22 -22.35
CA ILE A 23 22.84 -9.48 -21.45
C ILE A 23 22.58 -8.00 -21.62
N LEU A 24 22.75 -7.26 -20.56
CA LEU A 24 22.72 -5.79 -20.59
C LEU A 24 24.12 -5.31 -20.98
N LEU A 25 24.18 -4.48 -22.00
CA LEU A 25 25.41 -3.83 -22.42
C LEU A 25 25.33 -2.35 -22.13
N GLU A 26 26.38 -1.82 -21.49
CA GLU A 26 26.51 -0.39 -21.33
C GLU A 26 26.76 0.30 -22.66
N ASP A 27 26.10 1.41 -22.92
CA ASP A 27 26.40 2.34 -24.02
C ASP A 27 27.22 3.52 -23.44
N PRO A 28 28.55 3.51 -23.61
CA PRO A 28 29.40 4.54 -23.00
C PRO A 28 29.11 5.96 -23.51
N GLU A 29 28.59 6.08 -24.75
CA GLU A 29 28.26 7.40 -25.33
C GLU A 29 27.05 8.03 -24.68
N LYS A 30 26.17 7.20 -24.09
CA LYS A 30 24.94 7.64 -23.37
C LYS A 30 25.07 7.53 -21.87
N SER A 31 26.20 7.06 -21.36
CA SER A 31 26.45 6.89 -19.92
C SER A 31 27.10 8.14 -19.33
N TYR A 32 26.61 8.56 -18.18
CA TYR A 32 27.19 9.67 -17.42
C TYR A 32 28.08 9.13 -16.31
N HIS A 33 29.38 9.42 -16.41
CA HIS A 33 30.36 9.11 -15.38
C HIS A 33 30.91 10.41 -14.76
N ALA A 34 30.55 10.71 -13.53
CA ALA A 34 31.04 11.90 -12.85
C ALA A 34 32.55 11.84 -12.65
N LYS A 35 33.25 12.94 -12.99
CA LYS A 35 34.68 13.07 -12.79
C LYS A 35 35.07 13.17 -11.30
N VAL A 36 34.18 13.77 -10.48
CA VAL A 36 34.34 13.90 -9.03
C VAL A 36 33.20 13.16 -8.37
N ARG A 37 33.52 12.23 -7.49
CA ARG A 37 32.53 11.46 -6.71
C ARG A 37 32.66 11.82 -5.23
N SER A 38 31.56 12.19 -4.57
CA SER A 38 31.51 12.25 -3.11
C SER A 38 31.37 10.82 -2.55
N GLU A 39 31.74 10.62 -1.30
CA GLU A 39 31.58 9.31 -0.62
C GLU A 39 30.10 8.84 -0.55
N SER A 40 29.15 9.78 -0.62
CA SER A 40 27.72 9.50 -0.60
C SER A 40 27.08 9.39 -1.98
N ALA A 41 27.84 9.56 -3.07
CA ALA A 41 27.30 9.54 -4.41
C ALA A 41 27.13 8.10 -4.94
N ALA A 42 25.89 7.70 -5.21
CA ALA A 42 25.58 6.44 -5.89
C ALA A 42 25.52 6.66 -7.41
N PHE A 43 26.37 5.95 -8.17
CA PHE A 43 26.42 6.00 -9.62
C PHE A 43 26.03 4.65 -10.24
N ASP A 44 24.95 4.06 -9.72
CA ASP A 44 24.50 2.72 -10.11
C ASP A 44 23.09 2.76 -10.73
N ASN A 45 22.63 3.94 -11.10
CA ASN A 45 21.35 4.09 -11.79
C ASN A 45 21.49 3.64 -13.25
N ARG A 46 20.53 2.84 -13.73
CA ARG A 46 20.53 2.28 -15.09
C ARG A 46 19.25 2.63 -15.82
N LEU A 47 19.36 3.19 -17.02
CA LEU A 47 18.28 3.29 -17.98
C LEU A 47 18.44 2.17 -19.00
N ILE A 48 17.47 1.25 -19.07
CA ILE A 48 17.56 0.08 -19.93
C ILE A 48 16.62 0.29 -21.12
N PHE A 49 17.17 0.27 -22.34
CA PHE A 49 16.42 0.38 -23.57
C PHE A 49 16.14 -1.00 -24.15
N GLY A 50 14.88 -1.33 -24.42
CA GLY A 50 14.46 -2.60 -25.01
C GLY A 50 13.10 -3.09 -24.52
N ASP A 51 12.72 -4.31 -24.92
CA ASP A 51 11.52 -4.98 -24.38
C ASP A 51 11.71 -5.26 -22.89
N ASN A 52 10.77 -4.80 -22.07
CA ASN A 52 10.89 -4.87 -20.62
C ASN A 52 10.81 -6.31 -20.07
N LEU A 53 10.20 -7.28 -20.77
CA LEU A 53 10.19 -8.69 -20.33
C LEU A 53 11.60 -9.30 -20.48
N LEU A 54 12.28 -8.99 -21.58
CA LEU A 54 13.67 -9.43 -21.81
C LEU A 54 14.64 -8.72 -20.85
N ALA A 55 14.42 -7.42 -20.60
CA ALA A 55 15.20 -6.65 -19.64
C ALA A 55 15.05 -7.20 -18.20
N LEU A 56 13.82 -7.45 -17.75
CA LEU A 56 13.55 -8.07 -16.46
C LEU A 56 14.21 -9.44 -16.34
N LYS A 57 14.19 -10.24 -17.42
CA LYS A 57 14.85 -11.55 -17.44
C LYS A 57 16.36 -11.43 -17.31
N ALA A 58 16.99 -10.45 -17.96
CA ALA A 58 18.42 -10.20 -17.84
C ALA A 58 18.81 -9.74 -16.42
N LEU A 59 17.96 -8.93 -15.77
CA LEU A 59 18.18 -8.45 -14.41
C LEU A 59 18.11 -9.57 -13.35
N GLU A 60 17.48 -10.70 -13.62
CA GLU A 60 17.41 -11.81 -12.65
C GLU A 60 18.79 -12.33 -12.22
N GLN A 61 19.80 -12.23 -13.07
CA GLN A 61 21.15 -12.72 -12.76
C GLN A 61 21.80 -11.92 -11.62
N GLU A 62 21.52 -10.63 -11.56
CA GLU A 62 22.15 -9.70 -10.62
C GLU A 62 21.23 -9.33 -9.44
N PHE A 63 19.92 -9.22 -9.68
CA PHE A 63 18.98 -8.61 -8.74
C PHE A 63 17.95 -9.57 -8.13
N THR A 64 18.09 -10.88 -8.32
CA THR A 64 17.14 -11.83 -7.67
C THR A 64 17.18 -11.70 -6.16
N GLY A 65 16.05 -11.31 -5.56
CA GLY A 65 15.92 -11.14 -4.12
C GLY A 65 16.49 -9.85 -3.54
N GLU A 66 16.93 -8.89 -4.39
CA GLU A 66 17.62 -7.67 -3.95
C GLU A 66 16.76 -6.40 -4.09
N VAL A 67 15.74 -6.43 -4.96
CA VAL A 67 14.96 -5.23 -5.27
C VAL A 67 14.01 -4.86 -4.14
N LYS A 68 14.16 -3.68 -3.57
CA LYS A 68 13.35 -3.18 -2.47
C LYS A 68 11.97 -2.67 -2.90
N CYS A 69 11.90 -2.01 -4.05
CA CYS A 69 10.66 -1.41 -4.55
C CYS A 69 10.60 -1.50 -6.07
N VAL A 70 9.45 -1.93 -6.58
CA VAL A 70 9.11 -1.88 -7.99
C VAL A 70 7.87 -1.03 -8.15
N PHE A 71 7.93 -0.02 -9.03
CA PHE A 71 6.78 0.78 -9.43
C PHE A 71 6.56 0.58 -10.92
N ILE A 72 5.34 0.22 -11.32
CA ILE A 72 4.97 0.04 -12.71
C ILE A 72 3.67 0.77 -13.05
N ASP A 73 3.64 1.26 -14.29
CA ASP A 73 2.49 1.88 -14.94
C ASP A 73 2.21 1.08 -16.23
N PRO A 74 1.43 -0.01 -16.13
CA PRO A 74 1.17 -0.88 -17.29
C PRO A 74 0.15 -0.26 -18.23
N PRO A 75 -0.08 -0.84 -19.44
CA PRO A 75 -1.18 -0.45 -20.30
C PRO A 75 -2.52 -0.55 -19.56
N TYR A 76 -3.31 0.52 -19.60
CA TYR A 76 -4.63 0.54 -18.95
C TYR A 76 -5.71 -0.17 -19.78
N ASN A 77 -5.38 -0.56 -21.00
CA ASN A 77 -6.26 -1.28 -21.92
C ASN A 77 -7.57 -0.55 -22.22
N THR A 78 -7.49 0.78 -22.35
CA THR A 78 -8.64 1.68 -22.54
C THR A 78 -9.21 1.66 -23.95
N GLY A 79 -8.57 0.97 -24.90
CA GLY A 79 -8.91 0.98 -26.32
C GLY A 79 -8.51 2.28 -27.03
N SER A 80 -7.79 3.18 -26.36
CA SER A 80 -7.30 4.43 -26.94
C SER A 80 -6.00 4.15 -27.70
N ALA A 81 -5.99 4.46 -29.01
CA ALA A 81 -4.79 4.32 -29.83
C ALA A 81 -3.77 5.42 -29.47
N PHE A 82 -2.77 5.08 -28.69
CA PHE A 82 -1.57 5.91 -28.54
C PHE A 82 -0.56 5.54 -29.62
N THR A 83 0.07 6.53 -30.25
CA THR A 83 0.97 6.37 -31.41
C THR A 83 2.17 5.43 -31.20
N HIS A 84 2.50 5.10 -29.95
CA HIS A 84 3.63 4.26 -29.57
C HIS A 84 3.26 3.13 -28.61
N TYR A 85 1.97 2.89 -28.35
CA TYR A 85 1.51 1.95 -27.36
C TYR A 85 0.14 1.37 -27.74
N ASP A 86 0.06 0.05 -27.85
CA ASP A 86 -1.21 -0.65 -28.12
C ASP A 86 -1.98 -0.82 -26.81
N ASP A 87 -2.86 0.14 -26.52
CA ASP A 87 -3.73 0.14 -25.34
C ASP A 87 -5.08 -0.55 -25.62
N GLY A 88 -5.20 -1.26 -26.75
CA GLY A 88 -6.39 -2.01 -27.17
C GLY A 88 -6.15 -3.51 -27.25
N LEU A 89 -5.29 -4.06 -26.39
CA LEU A 89 -5.00 -5.49 -26.35
C LEU A 89 -6.25 -6.28 -25.99
N GLU A 90 -6.44 -7.43 -26.64
CA GLU A 90 -7.44 -8.39 -26.21
C GLU A 90 -7.11 -8.79 -24.76
N HIS A 91 -8.14 -8.83 -23.92
CA HIS A 91 -8.01 -9.00 -22.47
C HIS A 91 -7.17 -10.23 -22.06
N SER A 92 -7.31 -11.34 -22.74
CA SER A 92 -6.53 -12.55 -22.45
C SER A 92 -5.04 -12.40 -22.76
N ILE A 93 -4.70 -11.63 -23.81
CA ILE A 93 -3.31 -11.28 -24.17
C ILE A 93 -2.74 -10.37 -23.09
N TRP A 94 -3.48 -9.37 -22.66
CA TRP A 94 -3.07 -8.44 -21.60
C TRP A 94 -2.77 -9.18 -20.28
N LEU A 95 -3.65 -10.10 -19.86
CA LEU A 95 -3.43 -10.93 -18.67
C LEU A 95 -2.16 -11.79 -18.79
N GLY A 96 -1.91 -12.38 -19.97
CA GLY A 96 -0.68 -13.13 -20.24
C GLY A 96 0.58 -12.25 -20.13
N LEU A 97 0.52 -11.06 -20.73
CA LEU A 97 1.58 -10.05 -20.69
C LEU A 97 1.92 -9.65 -19.26
N MET A 98 0.92 -9.36 -18.45
CA MET A 98 1.10 -8.96 -17.05
C MET A 98 1.62 -10.10 -16.18
N ARG A 99 1.07 -11.30 -16.31
CA ARG A 99 1.51 -12.47 -15.56
C ARG A 99 3.01 -12.72 -15.70
N ASP A 100 3.52 -12.74 -16.93
CA ASP A 100 4.92 -13.09 -17.19
C ASP A 100 5.88 -12.08 -16.52
N ARG A 101 5.51 -10.81 -16.53
CA ARG A 101 6.28 -9.74 -15.86
C ARG A 101 6.18 -9.80 -14.35
N LEU A 102 4.98 -9.98 -13.81
CA LEU A 102 4.73 -10.04 -12.37
C LEU A 102 5.47 -11.21 -11.70
N GLU A 103 5.55 -12.37 -12.39
CA GLU A 103 6.31 -13.51 -11.89
C GLU A 103 7.82 -13.23 -11.79
N ILE A 104 8.39 -12.50 -12.75
CA ILE A 104 9.80 -12.10 -12.70
C ILE A 104 9.99 -11.04 -11.60
N ILE A 105 9.14 -10.03 -11.55
CA ILE A 105 9.17 -8.98 -10.52
C ILE A 105 9.15 -9.60 -9.13
N LYS A 106 8.27 -10.59 -8.87
CA LYS A 106 8.25 -11.29 -7.59
C LYS A 106 9.58 -11.94 -7.23
N ARG A 107 10.29 -12.51 -8.20
CA ARG A 107 11.61 -13.12 -7.96
C ARG A 107 12.69 -12.08 -7.67
N LEU A 108 12.62 -10.93 -8.35
CA LEU A 108 13.56 -9.82 -8.13
C LEU A 108 13.39 -9.18 -6.74
N LEU A 109 12.17 -9.07 -6.24
CA LEU A 109 11.91 -8.43 -4.95
C LEU A 109 12.64 -9.12 -3.80
N SER A 110 13.23 -8.33 -2.90
CA SER A 110 13.69 -8.77 -1.57
C SER A 110 12.52 -9.24 -0.71
N ASP A 111 12.77 -9.96 0.37
CA ASP A 111 11.70 -10.48 1.22
C ASP A 111 10.80 -9.38 1.81
N ASP A 112 11.36 -8.20 2.08
CA ASP A 112 10.64 -7.02 2.53
C ASP A 112 10.31 -6.04 1.39
N GLY A 113 10.52 -6.47 0.14
CA GLY A 113 10.28 -5.68 -1.05
C GLY A 113 8.79 -5.53 -1.38
N SER A 114 8.47 -4.47 -2.11
CA SER A 114 7.10 -4.11 -2.47
C SER A 114 6.93 -3.78 -3.96
N LEU A 115 5.74 -4.09 -4.47
CA LEU A 115 5.29 -3.77 -5.83
C LEU A 115 4.14 -2.77 -5.76
N TRP A 116 4.22 -1.72 -6.56
CA TRP A 116 3.25 -0.65 -6.69
C TRP A 116 2.81 -0.56 -8.15
N ILE A 117 1.50 -0.63 -8.40
CA ILE A 117 0.95 -0.66 -9.75
C ILE A 117 -0.15 0.38 -9.88
N THR A 118 0.00 1.33 -10.80
CA THR A 118 -1.08 2.23 -11.20
C THR A 118 -1.95 1.55 -12.25
N ILE A 119 -3.26 1.68 -12.15
CA ILE A 119 -4.22 1.12 -13.10
C ILE A 119 -5.59 1.80 -12.92
N ASP A 120 -6.40 1.85 -13.97
CA ASP A 120 -7.79 2.30 -13.88
C ASP A 120 -8.80 1.14 -13.76
N ASP A 121 -10.10 1.48 -13.74
CA ASP A 121 -11.19 0.52 -13.58
C ASP A 121 -11.28 -0.52 -14.72
N ASN A 122 -10.66 -0.28 -15.90
CA ASN A 122 -10.75 -1.23 -17.01
C ASN A 122 -10.11 -2.57 -16.65
N GLU A 123 -8.95 -2.56 -15.99
CA GLU A 123 -8.20 -3.78 -15.69
C GLU A 123 -7.90 -4.00 -14.19
N ALA A 124 -8.20 -3.02 -13.32
CA ALA A 124 -7.84 -3.09 -11.90
C ALA A 124 -8.32 -4.37 -11.20
N HIS A 125 -9.54 -4.79 -11.48
CA HIS A 125 -10.14 -5.93 -10.79
C HIS A 125 -9.53 -7.27 -11.19
N TYR A 126 -9.24 -7.44 -12.48
CA TYR A 126 -8.57 -8.64 -13.00
C TYR A 126 -7.10 -8.66 -12.60
N LEU A 127 -6.42 -7.51 -12.67
CA LEU A 127 -5.05 -7.36 -12.20
C LEU A 127 -4.92 -7.71 -10.72
N LYS A 128 -5.88 -7.29 -9.90
CA LYS A 128 -5.92 -7.64 -8.47
C LYS A 128 -5.96 -9.16 -8.27
N VAL A 129 -6.81 -9.87 -9.00
CA VAL A 129 -6.92 -11.33 -8.90
C VAL A 129 -5.65 -12.01 -9.41
N LEU A 130 -5.08 -11.52 -10.52
CA LEU A 130 -3.81 -12.02 -11.05
C LEU A 130 -2.67 -11.83 -10.05
N CYS A 131 -2.58 -10.68 -9.41
CA CYS A 131 -1.60 -10.43 -8.35
C CYS A 131 -1.82 -11.33 -7.13
N ASP A 132 -3.07 -11.64 -6.77
CA ASP A 132 -3.38 -12.61 -5.72
C ASP A 132 -2.86 -14.02 -6.05
N GLU A 133 -2.92 -14.43 -7.32
CA GLU A 133 -2.34 -15.70 -7.76
C GLU A 133 -0.80 -15.69 -7.69
N VAL A 134 -0.19 -14.62 -8.19
CA VAL A 134 1.28 -14.52 -8.28
C VAL A 134 1.90 -14.29 -6.91
N PHE A 135 1.47 -13.29 -6.18
CA PHE A 135 2.07 -12.88 -4.89
C PHE A 135 1.49 -13.63 -3.69
N GLY A 136 0.28 -14.14 -3.82
CA GLY A 136 -0.52 -14.65 -2.73
C GLY A 136 -1.41 -13.56 -2.11
N ARG A 137 -2.70 -13.86 -1.88
CA ARG A 137 -3.68 -12.92 -1.33
C ARG A 137 -3.25 -12.32 0.02
N GLY A 138 -2.55 -13.08 0.85
CA GLY A 138 -2.04 -12.62 2.16
C GLY A 138 -0.98 -11.52 2.05
N ASN A 139 -0.37 -11.35 0.89
CA ASN A 139 0.66 -10.35 0.61
C ASN A 139 0.11 -9.05 -0.01
N PHE A 140 -1.21 -8.96 -0.19
CA PHE A 140 -1.87 -7.71 -0.53
C PHE A 140 -1.73 -6.72 0.63
N VAL A 141 -1.21 -5.53 0.34
CA VAL A 141 -0.99 -4.47 1.33
C VAL A 141 -2.16 -3.51 1.34
N ALA A 142 -2.42 -2.86 0.21
CA ALA A 142 -3.47 -1.86 0.09
C ALA A 142 -3.88 -1.61 -1.37
N ASN A 143 -5.04 -0.99 -1.55
CA ASN A 143 -5.44 -0.31 -2.76
C ASN A 143 -5.61 1.17 -2.43
N GLY A 144 -4.69 2.01 -2.90
CA GLY A 144 -4.81 3.46 -2.83
C GLY A 144 -5.73 3.96 -3.94
N VAL A 145 -6.45 5.05 -3.67
CA VAL A 145 -7.20 5.78 -4.67
C VAL A 145 -6.44 7.06 -4.98
N TRP A 146 -6.04 7.23 -6.23
CA TRP A 146 -5.33 8.40 -6.71
C TRP A 146 -6.28 9.31 -7.47
N GLU A 147 -6.60 10.48 -6.92
CA GLU A 147 -7.41 11.48 -7.60
C GLU A 147 -6.60 12.13 -8.73
N LYS A 148 -7.02 11.89 -9.99
CA LYS A 148 -6.34 12.43 -11.19
C LYS A 148 -7.02 13.66 -11.78
N ARG A 149 -8.28 13.89 -11.43
CA ARG A 149 -9.07 15.05 -11.89
C ARG A 149 -10.02 15.51 -10.82
N THR A 150 -10.12 16.82 -10.64
CA THR A 150 -11.08 17.47 -9.73
C THR A 150 -12.35 17.95 -10.46
N SER A 151 -12.32 18.05 -11.80
CA SER A 151 -13.43 18.54 -12.61
C SER A 151 -14.37 17.41 -13.04
N ARG A 152 -15.68 17.70 -13.05
CA ARG A 152 -16.70 16.78 -13.56
C ARG A 152 -16.62 16.67 -15.07
N GLU A 153 -16.82 15.48 -15.60
CA GLU A 153 -17.02 15.22 -17.02
C GLU A 153 -18.52 15.24 -17.33
N ASN A 154 -19.03 16.37 -17.85
CA ASN A 154 -20.45 16.57 -18.08
C ASN A 154 -21.08 15.66 -19.15
N ARG A 155 -20.27 14.91 -19.91
CA ARG A 155 -20.72 14.00 -20.97
C ARG A 155 -20.99 12.58 -20.47
N ARG A 156 -20.69 12.27 -19.21
CA ARG A 156 -20.85 10.94 -18.62
C ARG A 156 -21.73 10.98 -17.38
N VAL A 157 -22.41 9.86 -17.10
CA VAL A 157 -23.24 9.72 -15.90
C VAL A 157 -22.39 9.76 -14.64
N PHE A 158 -21.23 9.09 -14.67
CA PHE A 158 -20.20 9.15 -13.62
C PHE A 158 -18.87 9.58 -14.23
N SER A 159 -18.16 10.47 -13.53
CA SER A 159 -16.83 10.90 -13.94
C SER A 159 -15.77 9.90 -13.47
N PHE A 160 -14.83 9.54 -14.35
CA PHE A 160 -13.66 8.72 -14.00
C PHE A 160 -12.54 9.64 -13.54
N ASN A 161 -12.52 9.94 -12.25
CA ASN A 161 -11.63 10.95 -11.66
C ASN A 161 -10.47 10.35 -10.86
N HIS A 162 -10.35 9.03 -10.81
CA HIS A 162 -9.31 8.37 -10.03
C HIS A 162 -8.67 7.22 -10.80
N ASP A 163 -7.52 6.84 -10.33
CA ASP A 163 -6.87 5.58 -10.64
C ASP A 163 -6.65 4.77 -9.36
N HIS A 164 -6.43 3.49 -9.50
CA HIS A 164 -6.05 2.60 -8.43
C HIS A 164 -4.53 2.54 -8.31
N LEU A 165 -4.04 2.45 -7.08
CA LEU A 165 -2.67 2.13 -6.77
C LEU A 165 -2.65 0.81 -5.99
N LEU A 166 -2.49 -0.30 -6.71
CA LEU A 166 -2.42 -1.63 -6.10
C LEU A 166 -1.04 -1.84 -5.49
N ILE A 167 -1.00 -2.23 -4.22
CA ILE A 167 0.23 -2.42 -3.46
C ILE A 167 0.30 -3.86 -2.97
N TYR A 168 1.37 -4.55 -3.35
CA TYR A 168 1.72 -5.88 -2.90
C TYR A 168 3.13 -5.89 -2.29
N SER A 169 3.39 -6.83 -1.42
CA SER A 169 4.73 -7.14 -0.93
C SER A 169 5.11 -8.57 -1.27
N LYS A 170 6.39 -8.90 -1.26
CA LYS A 170 6.82 -10.29 -1.37
C LYS A 170 6.46 -11.08 -0.12
N ASN A 171 6.68 -10.47 1.07
CA ASN A 171 6.25 -10.96 2.37
C ASN A 171 5.71 -9.79 3.19
N LYS A 172 4.40 -9.76 3.43
CA LYS A 172 3.74 -8.65 4.11
C LYS A 172 4.27 -8.41 5.54
N ALA A 173 4.52 -9.47 6.29
CA ALA A 173 5.01 -9.33 7.66
C ALA A 173 6.42 -8.72 7.73
N SER A 174 7.29 -9.04 6.76
CA SER A 174 8.62 -8.42 6.62
C SER A 174 8.51 -6.96 6.19
N PHE A 175 7.69 -6.66 5.18
CA PHE A 175 7.44 -5.31 4.70
C PHE A 175 6.91 -4.37 5.80
N GLU A 176 5.94 -4.83 6.60
CA GLU A 176 5.34 -4.02 7.68
C GLU A 176 6.35 -3.63 8.76
N LYS A 177 7.37 -4.46 8.99
CA LYS A 177 8.44 -4.19 9.97
C LYS A 177 9.48 -3.18 9.47
N THR A 178 9.74 -3.15 8.16
CA THR A 178 10.84 -2.38 7.57
C THR A 178 10.38 -1.11 6.86
N ARG A 179 9.06 -0.92 6.68
CA ARG A 179 8.52 0.30 6.06
C ARG A 179 8.89 1.56 6.87
N ASN A 180 9.23 2.62 6.18
CA ASN A 180 9.44 3.91 6.81
C ASN A 180 8.11 4.62 7.02
N PRO A 181 7.68 4.90 8.27
CA PRO A 181 6.52 5.74 8.51
C PRO A 181 6.81 7.18 8.07
N LEU A 182 5.82 7.84 7.50
CA LEU A 182 5.92 9.28 7.25
C LEU A 182 6.00 10.04 8.57
N GLY A 183 6.85 11.06 8.62
CA GLY A 183 6.89 11.99 9.76
C GLY A 183 5.53 12.69 9.93
N LEU A 184 5.20 13.04 11.18
CA LEU A 184 4.02 13.84 11.47
C LEU A 184 4.19 15.25 10.85
N ASN A 185 3.18 15.70 10.08
CA ASN A 185 3.20 17.05 9.54
C ASN A 185 2.86 18.09 10.63
N GLN A 186 3.14 19.38 10.37
CA GLN A 186 2.90 20.46 11.32
C GLN A 186 1.42 20.60 11.71
N GLU A 187 0.50 20.32 10.81
CA GLU A 187 -0.92 20.33 11.10
C GLU A 187 -1.32 19.27 12.12
N VAL A 188 -0.79 18.05 11.99
CA VAL A 188 -1.01 16.98 12.96
C VAL A 188 -0.35 17.32 14.28
N LEU A 189 0.90 17.79 14.27
CA LEU A 189 1.65 18.18 15.48
C LEU A 189 0.96 19.31 16.24
N SER A 190 0.32 20.25 15.56
CA SER A 190 -0.40 21.37 16.19
C SER A 190 -1.61 20.94 17.05
N ARG A 191 -2.12 19.73 16.83
CA ARG A 191 -3.24 19.14 17.61
C ARG A 191 -2.79 18.58 18.94
N TYR A 192 -1.49 18.30 19.09
CA TYR A 192 -0.87 17.81 20.31
C TYR A 192 -0.48 19.00 21.20
N LYS A 193 -0.98 19.02 22.41
CA LYS A 193 -0.72 20.08 23.40
C LYS A 193 -0.32 19.44 24.72
N ASN A 194 0.30 20.23 25.59
CA ASN A 194 0.64 19.78 26.95
C ASN A 194 0.03 20.74 27.98
N PRO A 195 -1.32 20.71 28.13
CA PRO A 195 -2.01 21.68 29.01
C PRO A 195 -1.79 21.44 30.49
N ASP A 196 -1.39 20.25 30.89
CA ASP A 196 -1.17 19.80 32.26
C ASP A 196 0.30 19.63 32.60
N ASN A 197 1.22 20.03 31.71
CA ASN A 197 2.65 19.85 31.86
C ASN A 197 3.07 18.40 32.11
N ASP A 198 2.40 17.43 31.41
CA ASP A 198 2.75 16.02 31.48
C ASP A 198 4.23 15.82 31.08
N PRO A 199 5.06 15.16 31.94
CA PRO A 199 6.47 14.94 31.65
C PRO A 199 6.71 14.03 30.43
N ARG A 200 5.70 13.29 29.97
CA ARG A 200 5.74 12.47 28.74
C ARG A 200 5.68 13.30 27.47
N GLY A 201 5.29 14.57 27.55
CA GLY A 201 5.24 15.52 26.44
C GLY A 201 3.82 15.83 25.93
N PRO A 202 3.73 16.47 24.75
CA PRO A 202 2.44 16.84 24.17
C PRO A 202 1.57 15.64 23.82
N TRP A 203 0.28 15.75 24.11
CA TRP A 203 -0.71 14.71 23.86
C TRP A 203 -2.00 15.28 23.23
N GLN A 204 -2.83 14.40 22.67
CA GLN A 204 -4.14 14.72 22.14
C GLN A 204 -5.18 13.84 22.82
N SER A 205 -6.24 14.44 23.37
CA SER A 205 -7.34 13.68 23.96
C SER A 205 -8.16 12.96 22.87
N VAL A 206 -8.53 11.73 23.18
CA VAL A 206 -9.49 10.95 22.41
C VAL A 206 -10.65 10.54 23.31
N SER A 207 -11.82 10.30 22.72
CA SER A 207 -13.00 9.91 23.50
C SER A 207 -12.79 8.56 24.19
N ALA A 208 -13.03 8.50 25.51
CA ALA A 208 -12.96 7.26 26.29
C ALA A 208 -14.21 6.37 26.15
N ASN A 209 -15.05 6.62 25.15
CA ASN A 209 -16.22 5.81 24.85
C ASN A 209 -16.22 5.36 23.38
N ALA A 210 -16.84 4.20 23.10
CA ALA A 210 -16.96 3.57 21.79
C ALA A 210 -18.43 3.27 21.45
N GLN A 211 -18.70 2.86 20.21
CA GLN A 211 -20.03 2.40 19.82
C GLN A 211 -20.36 1.05 20.50
N ALA A 212 -21.60 0.90 20.97
CA ALA A 212 -22.00 -0.25 21.79
C ALA A 212 -22.22 -1.56 20.99
N GLY A 213 -22.11 -1.55 19.64
CA GLY A 213 -22.49 -2.69 18.79
C GLY A 213 -21.73 -4.00 19.06
N HIS A 214 -20.54 -3.95 19.67
CA HIS A 214 -19.72 -5.11 20.04
C HIS A 214 -19.29 -5.08 21.50
N ALA A 215 -19.97 -4.27 22.34
CA ALA A 215 -19.62 -4.09 23.74
C ALA A 215 -20.05 -5.28 24.60
N THR A 216 -19.26 -5.57 25.62
CA THR A 216 -19.62 -6.50 26.69
C THR A 216 -20.29 -5.77 27.85
N SER A 217 -21.05 -6.49 28.70
CA SER A 217 -21.73 -5.92 29.87
C SER A 217 -20.78 -5.18 30.83
N SER A 218 -19.50 -5.59 30.89
CA SER A 218 -18.48 -4.96 31.72
C SER A 218 -18.06 -3.56 31.29
N GLN A 219 -18.51 -3.09 30.11
CA GLN A 219 -18.22 -1.75 29.58
C GLN A 219 -19.37 -0.75 29.83
N PHE A 220 -20.43 -1.20 30.50
CA PHE A 220 -21.58 -0.36 30.91
C PHE A 220 -21.58 -0.22 32.42
N TYR A 221 -21.08 0.90 32.93
CA TYR A 221 -21.04 1.21 34.36
C TYR A 221 -21.04 2.71 34.55
N THR A 222 -21.51 3.15 35.73
CA THR A 222 -21.44 4.55 36.15
C THR A 222 -20.01 4.88 36.56
N LEU A 223 -19.42 5.90 35.95
CA LEU A 223 -18.09 6.42 36.27
C LEU A 223 -18.21 7.63 37.19
N THR A 224 -17.58 7.58 38.35
CA THR A 224 -17.48 8.72 39.25
C THR A 224 -16.26 9.57 38.90
N LEU A 225 -16.47 10.83 38.54
CA LEU A 225 -15.43 11.79 38.23
C LEU A 225 -14.72 12.28 39.52
N PRO A 226 -13.50 12.85 39.42
CA PRO A 226 -12.84 13.46 40.59
C PRO A 226 -13.62 14.55 41.27
N SER A 227 -14.58 15.19 40.59
CA SER A 227 -15.53 16.16 41.16
C SER A 227 -16.64 15.53 41.99
N GLY A 228 -16.73 14.21 42.09
CA GLY A 228 -17.85 13.48 42.68
C GLY A 228 -19.05 13.31 41.77
N ARG A 229 -19.05 13.87 40.58
CA ARG A 229 -20.13 13.72 39.61
C ARG A 229 -20.13 12.31 39.02
N GLU A 230 -21.29 11.69 38.96
CA GLU A 230 -21.49 10.39 38.30
C GLU A 230 -21.95 10.58 36.85
N ILE A 231 -21.38 9.78 35.95
CA ILE A 231 -21.74 9.79 34.53
C ILE A 231 -21.86 8.36 34.02
N ASP A 232 -22.86 8.12 33.19
CA ASP A 232 -23.03 6.89 32.43
C ASP A 232 -22.49 7.08 31.01
N PRO A 233 -22.18 5.99 30.28
CA PRO A 233 -21.83 6.12 28.87
C PRO A 233 -23.02 6.73 28.10
N PRO A 234 -22.75 7.60 27.10
CA PRO A 234 -23.81 8.21 26.30
C PRO A 234 -24.69 7.15 25.62
N LYS A 235 -25.96 7.50 25.35
CA LYS A 235 -26.90 6.59 24.69
C LYS A 235 -26.32 5.99 23.40
N GLY A 236 -26.36 4.66 23.27
CA GLY A 236 -25.82 3.93 22.14
C GLY A 236 -24.27 3.76 22.16
N ARG A 237 -23.63 4.15 23.26
CA ARG A 237 -22.20 4.01 23.48
C ARG A 237 -21.90 3.21 24.74
N CYS A 238 -20.65 2.73 24.84
CA CYS A 238 -20.08 2.07 26.01
C CYS A 238 -18.76 2.72 26.39
N TRP A 239 -18.24 2.46 27.56
CA TRP A 239 -16.87 2.85 27.88
C TRP A 239 -15.89 2.03 27.05
N LEU A 240 -14.74 2.63 26.69
CA LEU A 240 -13.69 1.96 25.93
C LEU A 240 -13.05 0.81 26.74
N TYR A 241 -12.99 0.98 28.05
CA TYR A 241 -12.38 0.05 28.99
C TYR A 241 -13.42 -0.58 29.91
N THR A 242 -13.10 -1.75 30.48
CA THR A 242 -13.82 -2.28 31.65
C THR A 242 -13.58 -1.37 32.86
N LYS A 243 -14.37 -1.50 33.91
CA LYS A 243 -14.26 -0.65 35.11
C LYS A 243 -12.87 -0.72 35.72
N GLU A 244 -12.33 -1.92 35.90
CA GLU A 244 -11.01 -2.18 36.48
C GLU A 244 -9.89 -1.56 35.61
N LYS A 245 -10.01 -1.69 34.30
CA LYS A 245 -9.03 -1.10 33.38
C LYS A 245 -9.12 0.42 33.34
N MET A 246 -10.33 0.99 33.41
CA MET A 246 -10.53 2.43 33.52
C MET A 246 -9.87 3.00 34.78
N GLU A 247 -10.02 2.35 35.92
CA GLU A 247 -9.39 2.75 37.18
C GLU A 247 -7.85 2.72 37.07
N GLN A 248 -7.30 1.70 36.42
CA GLN A 248 -5.85 1.63 36.15
C GLN A 248 -5.37 2.78 35.25
N GLU A 249 -6.12 3.10 34.21
CA GLU A 249 -5.76 4.21 33.29
C GLU A 249 -5.90 5.60 33.97
N VAL A 250 -6.86 5.74 34.89
CA VAL A 250 -6.99 6.93 35.73
C VAL A 250 -5.76 7.07 36.66
N LEU A 251 -5.37 6.01 37.36
CA LEU A 251 -4.20 6.00 38.23
C LEU A 251 -2.89 6.26 37.45
N ALA A 252 -2.80 5.77 36.21
CA ALA A 252 -1.66 6.00 35.33
C ALA A 252 -1.63 7.43 34.72
N GLY A 253 -2.64 8.28 35.00
CA GLY A 253 -2.74 9.61 34.43
C GLY A 253 -3.08 9.65 32.94
N ASN A 254 -3.70 8.58 32.41
CA ASN A 254 -4.04 8.48 30.99
C ASN A 254 -5.48 8.97 30.68
N ILE A 255 -6.27 9.29 31.72
CA ILE A 255 -7.63 9.79 31.56
C ILE A 255 -7.68 11.28 31.93
N TRP A 256 -8.03 12.11 30.96
CA TRP A 256 -8.21 13.53 31.13
C TRP A 256 -9.70 13.84 31.39
N PHE A 257 -10.00 14.43 32.53
CA PHE A 257 -11.38 14.80 32.95
C PHE A 257 -11.77 16.24 32.61
N GLY A 258 -10.93 16.97 31.86
CA GLY A 258 -11.13 18.39 31.56
C GLY A 258 -10.56 19.30 32.64
N TRP A 259 -10.69 20.61 32.42
CA TRP A 259 -10.35 21.62 33.43
C TRP A 259 -11.33 21.58 34.58
N LYS A 260 -10.83 21.75 35.77
CA LYS A 260 -11.66 21.89 37.01
C LYS A 260 -12.41 23.21 36.98
#